data_f5f6719797472f50cb7ee01d82285c94
#
_entry.id   f5f6719797472f50cb7ee01d82285c94
#
_cell.length_a   1.000
_cell.length_b   1.000
_cell.length_c   1.000
_cell.angle_alpha   90.00
_cell.angle_beta   90.00
_cell.angle_gamma   90.00
#
_symmetry.space_group_name_H-M   'P 1'
#
loop_
_entity.id
_entity.type
_entity.pdbx_description
1 polymer ?
#
loop_
_entity_poly.entity_id
_entity_poly.type
_entity_poly.pdbx_seq_one_letter_code
_entity_poly.pdbx_strand_id
1 'polypeptide(L)'
;MSVTVLVGNPKPRSRTYEAAHIVAERLTGRKADLSIDLTEVGPALLDWSDPTVEGLVAKVGASDLVVVASPTFKASYTGLLKLFLDRIYGGALIGVTAVPVMLGGHWKHALAAELLLKPVLVELGATCPTRGLFLLDSEYAASDTLDQWLELARHQVAAVMASPA
;
A
#
# COMPACT_ATOMS: atom_id res chain seq x y z
N MET A 1 3.06 -16.68 5.51
CA MET A 1 3.12 -15.25 5.13
C MET A 1 2.03 -14.96 4.12
N SER A 2 1.04 -14.19 4.51
CA SER A 2 -0.03 -13.69 3.65
C SER A 2 0.33 -12.30 3.10
N VAL A 3 0.13 -12.08 1.80
CA VAL A 3 0.48 -10.84 1.11
C VAL A 3 -0.77 -10.21 0.52
N THR A 4 -1.08 -9.00 0.93
CA THR A 4 -2.22 -8.22 0.42
C THR A 4 -1.73 -7.00 -0.37
N VAL A 5 -2.41 -6.72 -1.49
CA VAL A 5 -2.26 -5.47 -2.24
C VAL A 5 -3.54 -4.64 -2.06
N LEU A 6 -3.39 -3.41 -1.55
CA LEU A 6 -4.48 -2.45 -1.37
C LEU A 6 -4.24 -1.24 -2.28
N VAL A 7 -5.17 -0.96 -3.18
CA VAL A 7 -5.01 0.10 -4.19
C VAL A 7 -6.13 1.13 -4.11
N GLY A 8 -5.74 2.38 -3.85
CA GLY A 8 -6.63 3.53 -3.79
C GLY A 8 -6.57 4.41 -5.04
N ASN A 9 -6.79 3.85 -6.22
CA ASN A 9 -6.89 4.62 -7.46
C ASN A 9 -8.36 4.66 -7.92
N PRO A 10 -8.95 5.82 -8.26
CA PRO A 10 -10.32 5.90 -8.75
C PRO A 10 -10.53 5.27 -10.14
N LYS A 11 -9.47 4.89 -10.85
CA LYS A 11 -9.53 4.13 -12.10
C LYS A 11 -9.28 2.65 -11.81
N PRO A 12 -10.22 1.73 -12.14
CA PRO A 12 -10.03 0.31 -11.91
C PRO A 12 -8.88 -0.25 -12.76
N ARG A 13 -8.20 -1.26 -12.23
CA ARG A 13 -7.08 -1.94 -12.90
C ARG A 13 -6.06 -0.96 -13.48
N SER A 14 -5.74 0.07 -12.72
CA SER A 14 -4.87 1.18 -13.11
C SER A 14 -3.39 0.79 -13.14
N ARG A 15 -2.54 1.68 -13.66
CA ARG A 15 -1.07 1.55 -13.52
C ARG A 15 -0.63 1.42 -12.06
N THR A 16 -1.32 2.09 -11.14
CA THR A 16 -1.08 1.94 -9.70
C THR A 16 -1.34 0.51 -9.23
N TYR A 17 -2.42 -0.12 -9.72
CA TYR A 17 -2.75 -1.52 -9.44
C TYR A 17 -1.64 -2.45 -9.94
N GLU A 18 -1.22 -2.30 -11.19
CA GLU A 18 -0.15 -3.11 -11.78
C GLU A 18 1.18 -2.93 -11.03
N ALA A 19 1.56 -1.69 -10.75
CA ALA A 19 2.78 -1.38 -10.01
C ALA A 19 2.79 -2.00 -8.60
N ALA A 20 1.67 -1.94 -7.89
CA ALA A 20 1.54 -2.54 -6.56
C ALA A 20 1.74 -4.06 -6.59
N HIS A 21 1.22 -4.73 -7.61
CA HIS A 21 1.44 -6.16 -7.82
C HIS A 21 2.89 -6.49 -8.17
N ILE A 22 3.53 -5.70 -9.05
CA ILE A 22 4.95 -5.85 -9.38
C ILE A 22 5.81 -5.68 -8.12
N VAL A 23 5.52 -4.66 -7.30
CA VAL A 23 6.24 -4.43 -6.03
C VAL A 23 6.06 -5.60 -5.09
N ALA A 24 4.83 -6.07 -4.86
CA ALA A 24 4.55 -7.21 -3.99
C ALA A 24 5.29 -8.47 -4.43
N GLU A 25 5.19 -8.82 -5.72
CA GLU A 25 5.82 -10.02 -6.28
C GLU A 25 7.35 -9.93 -6.24
N ARG A 26 7.91 -8.79 -6.61
CA ARG A 26 9.38 -8.62 -6.59
C ARG A 26 9.96 -8.54 -5.19
N LEU A 27 9.20 -7.99 -4.23
CA LEU A 27 9.62 -7.89 -2.84
C LEU A 27 9.61 -9.24 -2.13
N THR A 28 8.59 -10.07 -2.40
CA THR A 28 8.31 -11.31 -1.66
C THR A 28 8.66 -12.58 -2.42
N GLY A 29 8.91 -12.50 -3.73
CA GLY A 29 9.12 -13.64 -4.61
C GLY A 29 7.83 -14.41 -4.94
N ARG A 30 6.66 -13.89 -4.57
CA ARG A 30 5.34 -14.55 -4.79
C ARG A 30 4.25 -13.52 -5.12
N LYS A 31 3.21 -13.96 -5.79
CA LYS A 31 2.04 -13.12 -6.05
C LYS A 31 1.26 -12.86 -4.76
N ALA A 32 0.57 -11.73 -4.72
CA ALA A 32 -0.32 -11.40 -3.61
C ALA A 32 -1.45 -12.45 -3.48
N ASP A 33 -1.77 -12.81 -2.25
CA ASP A 33 -2.88 -13.73 -1.92
C ASP A 33 -4.23 -13.01 -2.02
N LEU A 34 -4.25 -11.70 -1.74
CA LEU A 34 -5.44 -10.86 -1.79
C LEU A 34 -5.12 -9.55 -2.53
N SER A 35 -6.04 -9.13 -3.40
CA SER A 35 -5.99 -7.85 -4.08
C SER A 35 -7.28 -7.09 -3.80
N ILE A 36 -7.14 -5.88 -3.27
CA ILE A 36 -8.25 -4.97 -2.97
C ILE A 36 -8.09 -3.73 -3.87
N ASP A 37 -8.95 -3.62 -4.87
CA ASP A 37 -9.10 -2.42 -5.67
C ASP A 37 -10.29 -1.63 -5.11
N LEU A 38 -10.04 -0.48 -4.50
CA LEU A 38 -11.07 0.30 -3.81
C LEU A 38 -12.15 0.87 -4.75
N THR A 39 -11.96 0.79 -6.06
CA THR A 39 -13.03 1.11 -7.02
C THR A 39 -14.21 0.15 -6.92
N GLU A 40 -13.98 -1.09 -6.48
CA GLU A 40 -15.02 -2.12 -6.36
C GLU A 40 -16.00 -1.82 -5.21
N VAL A 41 -15.58 -1.01 -4.23
CA VAL A 41 -16.36 -0.64 -3.04
C VAL A 41 -16.52 0.86 -2.84
N GLY A 42 -16.15 1.68 -3.84
CA GLY A 42 -16.08 3.13 -3.73
C GLY A 42 -17.27 3.81 -3.01
N PRO A 43 -18.54 3.62 -3.45
CA PRO A 43 -19.70 4.21 -2.78
C PRO A 43 -19.90 3.69 -1.35
N ALA A 44 -19.61 2.41 -1.09
CA ALA A 44 -19.78 1.78 0.22
C ALA A 44 -18.82 2.34 1.29
N LEU A 45 -17.72 2.96 0.88
CA LEU A 45 -16.77 3.59 1.80
C LEU A 45 -17.38 4.74 2.60
N LEU A 46 -18.46 5.34 2.14
CA LEU A 46 -19.19 6.40 2.82
C LEU A 46 -20.24 5.86 3.81
N ASP A 47 -20.62 4.59 3.71
CA ASP A 47 -21.48 3.92 4.69
C ASP A 47 -20.63 3.24 5.76
N TRP A 48 -20.62 3.82 6.95
CA TRP A 48 -19.82 3.30 8.08
C TRP A 48 -20.31 1.96 8.61
N SER A 49 -21.48 1.50 8.23
CA SER A 49 -22.06 0.21 8.61
C SER A 49 -21.95 -0.85 7.51
N ASP A 50 -21.33 -0.54 6.37
CA ASP A 50 -21.23 -1.49 5.26
C ASP A 50 -20.37 -2.71 5.63
N PRO A 51 -20.96 -3.93 5.63
CA PRO A 51 -20.27 -5.13 6.07
C PRO A 51 -19.18 -5.60 5.09
N THR A 52 -19.27 -5.21 3.81
CA THR A 52 -18.25 -5.52 2.80
C THR A 52 -16.96 -4.78 3.11
N VAL A 53 -17.08 -3.49 3.42
CA VAL A 53 -15.92 -2.67 3.81
C VAL A 53 -15.32 -3.14 5.13
N GLU A 54 -16.15 -3.47 6.13
CA GLU A 54 -15.68 -4.07 7.39
C GLU A 54 -14.92 -5.37 7.16
N GLY A 55 -15.43 -6.24 6.28
CA GLY A 55 -14.76 -7.48 5.91
C GLY A 55 -13.41 -7.26 5.22
N LEU A 56 -13.28 -6.21 4.39
CA LEU A 56 -12.01 -5.85 3.77
C LEU A 56 -11.01 -5.29 4.80
N VAL A 57 -11.46 -4.45 5.72
CA VAL A 57 -10.63 -3.93 6.84
C VAL A 57 -10.08 -5.08 7.67
N ALA A 58 -10.93 -6.04 8.04
CA ALA A 58 -10.51 -7.22 8.80
C ALA A 58 -9.46 -8.06 8.04
N LYS A 59 -9.62 -8.22 6.72
CA LYS A 59 -8.64 -8.93 5.88
C LYS A 59 -7.29 -8.21 5.81
N VAL A 60 -7.30 -6.89 5.72
CA VAL A 60 -6.06 -6.09 5.75
C VAL A 60 -5.36 -6.25 7.10
N GLY A 61 -6.10 -6.17 8.21
CA GLY A 61 -5.56 -6.35 9.56
C GLY A 61 -5.06 -7.77 9.86
N ALA A 62 -5.53 -8.77 9.12
CA ALA A 62 -5.09 -10.17 9.24
C ALA A 62 -3.92 -10.54 8.29
N SER A 63 -3.40 -9.58 7.52
CA SER A 63 -2.30 -9.81 6.59
C SER A 63 -0.95 -9.70 7.29
N ASP A 64 0.01 -10.53 6.89
CA ASP A 64 1.39 -10.39 7.36
C ASP A 64 2.08 -9.19 6.68
N LEU A 65 1.82 -9.00 5.39
CA LEU A 65 2.37 -7.90 4.60
C LEU A 65 1.30 -7.26 3.72
N VAL A 66 1.23 -5.93 3.73
CA VAL A 66 0.32 -5.15 2.88
C VAL A 66 1.10 -4.12 2.07
N VAL A 67 1.02 -4.21 0.74
CA VAL A 67 1.47 -3.14 -0.15
C VAL A 67 0.30 -2.17 -0.34
N VAL A 68 0.44 -0.96 0.17
CA VAL A 68 -0.59 0.10 0.08
C VAL A 68 -0.20 1.08 -1.00
N ALA A 69 -1.00 1.16 -2.06
CA ALA A 69 -0.65 1.93 -3.25
C ALA A 69 -1.69 2.99 -3.62
N SER A 70 -1.20 4.16 -4.03
CA SER A 70 -2.01 5.29 -4.49
C SER A 70 -1.35 6.03 -5.65
N PRO A 71 -2.11 6.56 -6.60
CA PRO A 71 -1.58 7.59 -7.48
C PRO A 71 -1.41 8.89 -6.69
N THR A 72 -0.61 9.81 -7.23
CA THR A 72 -0.43 11.14 -6.64
C THR A 72 -1.43 12.13 -7.24
N PHE A 73 -2.41 12.53 -6.44
CA PHE A 73 -3.39 13.57 -6.78
C PHE A 73 -3.19 14.78 -5.89
N LYS A 74 -2.92 15.94 -6.51
CA LYS A 74 -2.70 17.20 -5.76
C LYS A 74 -1.63 17.05 -4.67
N ALA A 75 -0.49 16.47 -5.05
CA ALA A 75 0.70 16.23 -4.22
C ALA A 75 0.53 15.17 -3.11
N SER A 76 -0.62 14.49 -3.01
CA SER A 76 -0.90 13.51 -1.96
C SER A 76 -1.51 12.24 -2.53
N TYR A 77 -1.70 11.23 -1.67
CA TYR A 77 -2.52 10.06 -1.97
C TYR A 77 -3.99 10.47 -2.15
N THR A 78 -4.80 9.59 -2.74
CA THR A 78 -6.19 9.89 -3.09
C THR A 78 -7.12 9.94 -1.87
N GLY A 79 -8.18 10.73 -1.95
CA GLY A 79 -9.28 10.69 -0.99
C GLY A 79 -9.96 9.33 -0.91
N LEU A 80 -10.00 8.56 -2.03
CA LEU A 80 -10.52 7.20 -2.05
C LEU A 80 -9.74 6.28 -1.10
N LEU A 81 -8.40 6.33 -1.13
CA LEU A 81 -7.57 5.58 -0.19
C LEU A 81 -7.82 6.05 1.24
N LYS A 82 -7.91 7.37 1.47
CA LYS A 82 -8.13 7.91 2.82
C LYS A 82 -9.47 7.47 3.40
N LEU A 83 -10.54 7.46 2.61
CA LEU A 83 -11.86 6.94 3.05
C LEU A 83 -11.78 5.50 3.56
N PHE A 84 -10.98 4.66 2.94
CA PHE A 84 -10.77 3.29 3.42
C PHE A 84 -9.91 3.24 4.67
N LEU A 85 -8.79 3.98 4.70
CA LEU A 85 -7.87 4.00 5.85
C LEU A 85 -8.56 4.55 7.10
N ASP A 86 -9.48 5.50 6.98
CA ASP A 86 -10.26 6.04 8.09
C ASP A 86 -11.23 5.00 8.72
N ARG A 87 -11.52 3.91 8.01
CA ARG A 87 -12.31 2.79 8.55
C ARG A 87 -11.50 1.83 9.43
N ILE A 88 -10.17 1.94 9.40
CA ILE A 88 -9.26 1.12 10.20
C ILE A 88 -9.07 1.79 11.55
N TYR A 89 -9.45 1.14 12.64
CA TYR A 89 -9.25 1.66 13.99
C TYR A 89 -7.76 1.75 14.32
N GLY A 90 -7.39 2.74 15.15
CA GLY A 90 -6.02 2.88 15.65
C GLY A 90 -5.53 1.59 16.32
N GLY A 91 -4.35 1.13 15.92
CA GLY A 91 -3.79 -0.13 16.42
C GLY A 91 -4.28 -1.41 15.73
N ALA A 92 -5.25 -1.35 14.81
CA ALA A 92 -5.74 -2.54 14.12
C ALA A 92 -4.74 -3.15 13.13
N LEU A 93 -3.66 -2.43 12.79
CA LEU A 93 -2.56 -2.94 11.99
C LEU A 93 -1.32 -3.32 12.81
N ILE A 94 -1.45 -3.47 14.14
CA ILE A 94 -0.35 -4.01 14.96
C ILE A 94 -0.04 -5.44 14.48
N GLY A 95 1.25 -5.70 14.22
CA GLY A 95 1.70 -6.96 13.64
C GLY A 95 1.70 -7.02 12.11
N VAL A 96 1.09 -6.05 11.43
CA VAL A 96 1.11 -5.95 9.97
C VAL A 96 2.34 -5.18 9.50
N THR A 97 3.07 -5.75 8.54
CA THR A 97 4.12 -5.03 7.81
C THR A 97 3.51 -4.29 6.63
N ALA A 98 3.66 -2.97 6.57
CA ALA A 98 3.10 -2.17 5.49
C ALA A 98 4.18 -1.50 4.62
N VAL A 99 3.96 -1.51 3.31
CA VAL A 99 4.85 -0.91 2.30
C VAL A 99 4.09 0.19 1.57
N PRO A 100 4.38 1.47 1.84
CA PRO A 100 3.75 2.59 1.16
C PRO A 100 4.33 2.80 -0.24
N VAL A 101 3.46 2.82 -1.26
CA VAL A 101 3.82 3.00 -2.67
C VAL A 101 2.98 4.11 -3.28
N MET A 102 3.61 5.06 -3.96
CA MET A 102 2.89 6.07 -4.71
C MET A 102 3.45 6.20 -6.13
N LEU A 103 2.53 6.41 -7.08
CA LEU A 103 2.86 6.71 -8.46
C LEU A 103 2.52 8.16 -8.78
N GLY A 104 3.32 8.79 -9.62
CA GLY A 104 3.04 10.14 -10.09
C GLY A 104 3.74 10.48 -11.40
N GLY A 105 3.27 11.52 -12.07
CA GLY A 105 3.81 11.96 -13.36
C GLY A 105 5.11 12.77 -13.25
N HIS A 106 5.58 13.09 -12.04
CA HIS A 106 6.76 13.96 -11.89
C HIS A 106 7.47 13.77 -10.54
N TRP A 107 8.81 13.76 -10.56
CA TRP A 107 9.67 13.57 -9.37
C TRP A 107 9.52 14.65 -8.27
N LYS A 108 8.91 15.78 -8.55
CA LYS A 108 8.63 16.80 -7.52
C LYS A 108 7.77 16.28 -6.35
N HIS A 109 7.12 15.14 -6.52
CA HIS A 109 6.31 14.48 -5.48
C HIS A 109 6.99 13.23 -4.90
N ALA A 110 8.27 13.01 -5.15
CA ALA A 110 9.00 11.79 -4.77
C ALA A 110 8.91 11.44 -3.28
N LEU A 111 8.73 12.43 -2.41
CA LEU A 111 8.60 12.23 -0.97
C LEU A 111 7.16 11.96 -0.50
N ALA A 112 6.17 11.97 -1.39
CA ALA A 112 4.76 11.84 -0.97
C ALA A 112 4.47 10.49 -0.28
N ALA A 113 5.05 9.40 -0.76
CA ALA A 113 4.89 8.09 -0.13
C ALA A 113 5.47 8.06 1.30
N GLU A 114 6.64 8.66 1.50
CA GLU A 114 7.34 8.70 2.79
C GLU A 114 6.68 9.66 3.78
N LEU A 115 6.34 10.88 3.33
CA LEU A 115 5.93 11.95 4.24
C LEU A 115 4.42 12.05 4.44
N LEU A 116 3.60 11.46 3.54
CA LEU A 116 2.15 11.59 3.60
C LEU A 116 1.44 10.27 3.82
N LEU A 117 1.79 9.20 3.08
CA LEU A 117 1.12 7.92 3.23
C LEU A 117 1.67 7.09 4.40
N LYS A 118 2.99 6.97 4.53
CA LYS A 118 3.63 6.19 5.59
C LYS A 118 3.20 6.61 7.01
N PRO A 119 3.14 7.91 7.37
CA PRO A 119 2.69 8.30 8.70
C PRO A 119 1.28 7.84 9.05
N VAL A 120 0.37 7.79 8.08
CA VAL A 120 -0.99 7.27 8.31
C VAL A 120 -0.97 5.78 8.61
N LEU A 121 -0.16 5.00 7.90
CA LEU A 121 -0.05 3.56 8.15
C LEU A 121 0.57 3.28 9.52
N VAL A 122 1.55 4.09 9.94
CA VAL A 122 2.16 4.01 11.28
C VAL A 122 1.13 4.38 12.36
N GLU A 123 0.31 5.40 12.17
CA GLU A 123 -0.78 5.78 13.08
C GLU A 123 -1.78 4.63 13.28
N LEU A 124 -2.03 3.86 12.23
CA LEU A 124 -2.90 2.68 12.29
C LEU A 124 -2.25 1.46 12.98
N GLY A 125 -0.98 1.56 13.35
CA GLY A 125 -0.23 0.53 14.07
C GLY A 125 0.67 -0.35 13.19
N ALA A 126 0.73 -0.12 11.88
CA ALA A 126 1.57 -0.91 10.99
C ALA A 126 3.07 -0.63 11.19
N THR A 127 3.89 -1.66 11.03
CA THR A 127 5.34 -1.51 10.91
C THR A 127 5.71 -1.21 9.45
N CYS A 128 6.32 -0.05 9.20
CA CYS A 128 6.76 0.37 7.87
C CYS A 128 8.29 0.36 7.78
N PRO A 129 8.95 -0.79 7.55
CA PRO A 129 10.40 -0.90 7.65
C PRO A 129 11.15 -0.24 6.50
N THR A 130 10.49 -0.06 5.37
CA THR A 130 11.10 0.49 4.16
C THR A 130 10.91 2.00 4.05
N ARG A 131 11.73 2.65 3.23
CA ARG A 131 11.38 3.96 2.71
C ARG A 131 10.14 3.86 1.85
N GLY A 132 9.29 4.90 1.87
CA GLY A 132 8.17 5.00 0.95
C GLY A 132 8.65 4.99 -0.51
N LEU A 133 8.08 4.12 -1.31
CA LEU A 133 8.44 3.99 -2.72
C LEU A 133 7.61 4.95 -3.57
N PHE A 134 8.29 5.80 -4.33
CA PHE A 134 7.68 6.62 -5.37
C PHE A 134 8.17 6.18 -6.75
N LEU A 135 7.26 5.96 -7.68
CA LEU A 135 7.57 5.58 -9.06
C LEU A 135 6.94 6.57 -10.03
N LEU A 136 7.64 6.84 -11.13
CA LEU A 136 7.00 7.52 -12.26
C LEU A 136 5.98 6.59 -12.93
N ASP A 137 4.82 7.14 -13.23
CA ASP A 137 3.72 6.39 -13.85
C ASP A 137 3.99 6.02 -15.32
N SER A 138 5.05 6.56 -15.91
CA SER A 138 5.58 6.18 -17.22
C SER A 138 6.59 5.02 -17.19
N GLU A 139 7.18 4.71 -16.04
CA GLU A 139 8.36 3.84 -15.93
C GLU A 139 8.21 2.73 -14.88
N TYR A 140 7.09 2.65 -14.16
CA TYR A 140 6.90 1.77 -13.00
C TYR A 140 7.19 0.28 -13.28
N ALA A 141 7.00 -0.18 -14.52
CA ALA A 141 7.17 -1.60 -14.87
C ALA A 141 8.64 -2.01 -15.05
N ALA A 142 9.49 -1.07 -15.45
CA ALA A 142 10.93 -1.28 -15.66
C ALA A 142 11.69 -0.03 -15.17
N SER A 143 11.91 0.05 -13.86
CA SER A 143 12.44 1.24 -13.21
C SER A 143 13.69 0.91 -12.41
N ASP A 144 14.80 1.57 -12.73
CA ASP A 144 16.03 1.50 -11.91
C ASP A 144 15.76 1.94 -10.45
N THR A 145 14.80 2.86 -10.26
CA THR A 145 14.38 3.29 -8.92
C THR A 145 13.78 2.13 -8.13
N LEU A 146 12.95 1.30 -8.76
CA LEU A 146 12.40 0.12 -8.12
C LEU A 146 13.50 -0.90 -7.80
N ASP A 147 14.44 -1.12 -8.72
CA ASP A 147 15.53 -2.05 -8.55
C ASP A 147 16.42 -1.66 -7.35
N GLN A 148 16.87 -0.42 -7.30
CA GLN A 148 17.66 0.14 -6.20
C GLN A 148 16.90 0.11 -4.86
N TRP A 149 15.61 0.41 -4.87
CA TRP A 149 14.79 0.35 -3.66
C TRP A 149 14.68 -1.09 -3.14
N LEU A 150 14.49 -2.07 -4.03
CA LEU A 150 14.36 -3.49 -3.68
C LEU A 150 15.63 -4.07 -3.05
N GLU A 151 16.81 -3.59 -3.41
CA GLU A 151 18.09 -4.05 -2.82
C GLU A 151 18.06 -3.94 -1.29
N LEU A 152 17.58 -2.83 -0.76
CA LEU A 152 17.50 -2.61 0.69
C LEU A 152 16.18 -3.12 1.28
N ALA A 153 15.06 -2.91 0.60
CA ALA A 153 13.74 -3.20 1.10
C ALA A 153 13.53 -4.68 1.43
N ARG A 154 14.06 -5.59 0.62
CA ARG A 154 13.98 -7.03 0.89
C ARG A 154 14.62 -7.41 2.23
N HIS A 155 15.78 -6.86 2.55
CA HIS A 155 16.45 -7.10 3.82
C HIS A 155 15.66 -6.52 5.00
N GLN A 156 15.13 -5.31 4.84
CA GLN A 156 14.35 -4.63 5.89
C GLN A 156 13.05 -5.37 6.20
N VAL A 157 12.31 -5.79 5.17
CA VAL A 157 11.07 -6.55 5.34
C VAL A 157 11.37 -7.93 5.94
N ALA A 158 12.38 -8.65 5.44
CA ALA A 158 12.75 -9.95 5.96
C ALA A 158 13.17 -9.89 7.45
N ALA A 159 13.89 -8.86 7.85
CA ALA A 159 14.30 -8.67 9.25
C ALA A 159 13.12 -8.49 10.20
N VAL A 160 12.09 -7.74 9.80
CA VAL A 160 10.87 -7.55 10.61
C VAL A 160 10.05 -8.83 10.66
N MET A 161 9.87 -9.50 9.52
CA MET A 161 9.04 -10.70 9.42
C MET A 161 9.68 -11.95 10.05
N ALA A 162 10.99 -11.96 10.26
CA ALA A 162 11.69 -13.03 10.97
C ALA A 162 11.67 -12.86 12.49
N SER A 163 11.29 -11.67 13.00
CA SER A 163 11.23 -11.40 14.43
C SER A 163 9.94 -12.03 15.00
N PRO A 164 10.04 -12.89 16.04
CA PRO A 164 8.83 -13.37 16.72
C PRO A 164 8.09 -12.19 17.35
N ALA A 165 6.77 -12.20 17.22
CA ALA A 165 5.89 -11.21 17.87
C ALA A 165 5.92 -11.32 19.41
#